data_f647d3840fa24459051daa0de44a729b
#
_entry.id   f647d3840fa24459051daa0de44a729b
#
_cell.length_a   1.000
_cell.length_b   1.000
_cell.length_c   1.000
_cell.angle_alpha   90.00
_cell.angle_beta   90.00
_cell.angle_gamma   90.00
#
_symmetry.space_group_name_H-M   'P 1'
#
loop_
_entity.id
_entity.type
_entity.pdbx_description
1 polymer ?
#
loop_
_entity_poly.entity_id
_entity_poly.type
_entity_poly.pdbx_seq_one_letter_code
_entity_poly.pdbx_strand_id
1 'polypeptide(L)'
;MNQDYRQVTELAGDEVTQQQIQRAVIRYGWAREKCIGLDVLEVACGTGQGLGCILDVARSVSACDITPEMAATASKLLGHRADIRCSAAEKMPWDNKCFDVIILFEAIYYLQDINAFFLEAKRLLRPNGKLLIVTCNKDLWDFNSSPFAVQYYGVVELHDLVKNHGLDPHLSVGSPIGKSGIRQRLLRPIKAAVSNLGLMPRTMRGKKLLKRLVFGSLQSMPTQLSMSDAPFEAPEPISLIQPNRTHQNIFCECRTHGLTSIF
;
A
#
# COMPACT_ATOMS: atom_id res chain seq x y z
N MET A 1 2.96 -20.81 11.88
CA MET A 1 4.31 -20.45 11.34
C MET A 1 4.32 -18.95 11.17
N ASN A 2 5.24 -18.22 11.82
CA ASN A 2 5.39 -16.77 11.59
C ASN A 2 5.95 -16.55 10.18
N GLN A 3 5.16 -15.96 9.30
CA GLN A 3 5.60 -15.56 7.97
C GLN A 3 6.56 -14.38 8.10
N ASP A 4 7.73 -14.46 7.45
CA ASP A 4 8.69 -13.36 7.43
C ASP A 4 8.39 -12.42 6.26
N TYR A 5 7.56 -11.42 6.50
CA TYR A 5 7.15 -10.42 5.51
C TYR A 5 8.29 -9.53 5.00
N ARG A 6 9.49 -9.54 5.64
CA ARG A 6 10.68 -8.84 5.12
C ARG A 6 11.10 -9.31 3.73
N GLN A 7 10.79 -10.56 3.39
CA GLN A 7 11.11 -11.13 2.07
C GLN A 7 10.28 -10.55 0.92
N VAL A 8 9.15 -9.93 1.23
CA VAL A 8 8.20 -9.39 0.26
C VAL A 8 7.98 -7.88 0.40
N THR A 9 8.69 -7.23 1.34
CA THR A 9 8.64 -5.79 1.59
C THR A 9 9.89 -5.12 1.00
N GLU A 10 9.71 -3.97 0.35
CA GLU A 10 10.81 -3.13 -0.13
C GLU A 10 11.41 -2.38 1.06
N LEU A 11 12.62 -2.74 1.45
CA LEU A 11 13.32 -2.16 2.59
C LEU A 11 14.25 -1.02 2.17
N ALA A 12 14.59 -0.14 3.12
CA ALA A 12 15.59 0.91 2.90
C ALA A 12 16.91 0.31 2.42
N GLY A 13 17.48 0.89 1.36
CA GLY A 13 18.71 0.40 0.74
C GLY A 13 18.51 -0.69 -0.33
N ASP A 14 17.33 -1.26 -0.47
CA ASP A 14 17.06 -2.21 -1.55
C ASP A 14 17.20 -1.57 -2.92
N GLU A 15 17.68 -2.34 -3.90
CA GLU A 15 17.73 -1.90 -5.29
C GLU A 15 16.34 -1.91 -5.91
N VAL A 16 15.78 -0.72 -6.14
CA VAL A 16 14.44 -0.51 -6.69
C VAL A 16 14.48 0.32 -7.98
N THR A 17 13.42 0.27 -8.75
CA THR A 17 13.23 1.11 -9.93
C THR A 17 12.67 2.47 -9.53
N GLN A 18 12.91 3.51 -10.34
CA GLN A 18 12.27 4.83 -10.17
C GLN A 18 10.73 4.73 -10.10
N GLN A 19 10.14 3.79 -10.85
CA GLN A 19 8.69 3.56 -10.83
C GLN A 19 8.18 3.04 -9.47
N GLN A 20 8.98 2.26 -8.74
CA GLN A 20 8.60 1.79 -7.40
C GLN A 20 8.58 2.95 -6.42
N ILE A 21 9.57 3.84 -6.47
CA ILE A 21 9.58 5.07 -5.66
C ILE A 21 8.42 5.99 -6.05
N GLN A 22 8.17 6.17 -7.35
CA GLN A 22 7.05 6.99 -7.81
C GLN A 22 5.71 6.47 -7.30
N ARG A 23 5.48 5.13 -7.33
CA ARG A 23 4.27 4.54 -6.76
C ARG A 23 4.15 4.80 -5.26
N ALA A 24 5.26 4.75 -4.52
CA ALA A 24 5.25 5.09 -3.09
C ALA A 24 4.89 6.58 -2.89
N VAL A 25 5.51 7.49 -3.64
CA VAL A 25 5.18 8.94 -3.61
C VAL A 25 3.71 9.19 -3.94
N ILE A 26 3.16 8.51 -4.95
CA ILE A 26 1.74 8.65 -5.32
C ILE A 26 0.83 8.19 -4.17
N ARG A 27 1.12 7.05 -3.50
CA ARG A 27 0.32 6.56 -2.37
C ARG A 27 0.30 7.55 -1.21
N TYR A 28 1.49 7.97 -0.78
CA TYR A 28 1.59 8.88 0.37
C TYR A 28 1.14 10.31 0.04
N GLY A 29 1.35 10.79 -1.18
CA GLY A 29 0.82 12.07 -1.65
C GLY A 29 -0.71 12.11 -1.64
N TRP A 30 -1.35 11.04 -2.12
CA TRP A 30 -2.80 10.91 -2.08
C TRP A 30 -3.36 10.86 -0.65
N ALA A 31 -2.70 10.15 0.27
CA ALA A 31 -3.12 10.09 1.67
C ALA A 31 -2.85 11.41 2.40
N ARG A 32 -1.72 12.07 2.12
CA ARG A 32 -1.30 13.29 2.78
C ARG A 32 -2.37 14.37 2.77
N GLU A 33 -3.03 14.59 1.63
CA GLU A 33 -4.12 15.57 1.48
C GLU A 33 -5.31 15.26 2.39
N LYS A 34 -5.53 13.98 2.71
CA LYS A 34 -6.65 13.49 3.50
C LYS A 34 -6.32 13.40 5.00
N CYS A 35 -5.07 13.66 5.38
CA CYS A 35 -4.55 13.54 6.74
C CYS A 35 -4.26 14.90 7.41
N ILE A 36 -4.46 16.02 6.71
CA ILE A 36 -4.10 17.37 7.20
C ILE A 36 -4.82 17.68 8.53
N GLY A 37 -4.04 17.88 9.59
CA GLY A 37 -4.53 18.23 10.94
C GLY A 37 -5.30 17.12 11.67
N LEU A 38 -5.23 15.87 11.20
CA LEU A 38 -5.98 14.72 11.70
C LEU A 38 -5.10 13.74 12.48
N ASP A 39 -5.72 12.91 13.32
CA ASP A 39 -5.09 11.78 14.00
C ASP A 39 -5.12 10.56 13.06
N VAL A 40 -3.94 10.06 12.72
CA VAL A 40 -3.75 9.06 11.66
C VAL A 40 -3.15 7.78 12.24
N LEU A 41 -3.65 6.63 11.80
CA LEU A 41 -3.06 5.32 12.04
C LEU A 41 -2.65 4.69 10.70
N GLU A 42 -1.38 4.28 10.55
CA GLU A 42 -0.97 3.41 9.45
C GLU A 42 -0.82 1.97 9.93
N VAL A 43 -1.56 1.06 9.28
CA VAL A 43 -1.54 -0.38 9.55
C VAL A 43 -0.62 -1.07 8.55
N ALA A 44 0.19 -2.01 9.04
CA ALA A 44 1.25 -2.68 8.27
C ALA A 44 2.25 -1.68 7.68
N CYS A 45 2.78 -0.80 8.53
CA CYS A 45 3.65 0.30 8.14
C CYS A 45 5.06 -0.13 7.67
N GLY A 46 5.40 -1.42 7.80
CA GLY A 46 6.74 -1.93 7.51
C GLY A 46 7.79 -1.23 8.37
N THR A 47 8.84 -0.75 7.74
CA THR A 47 9.92 0.01 8.42
C THR A 47 9.64 1.51 8.58
N GLY A 48 8.42 1.96 8.28
CA GLY A 48 7.98 3.33 8.49
C GLY A 48 8.49 4.35 7.46
N GLN A 49 8.97 3.89 6.31
CA GLN A 49 9.62 4.74 5.29
C GLN A 49 8.73 5.88 4.78
N GLY A 50 7.43 5.66 4.65
CA GLY A 50 6.50 6.65 4.13
C GLY A 50 5.85 7.54 5.19
N LEU A 51 5.95 7.17 6.48
CA LEU A 51 5.31 7.89 7.58
C LEU A 51 5.76 9.35 7.69
N GLY A 52 7.00 9.67 7.26
CA GLY A 52 7.49 11.05 7.20
C GLY A 52 6.55 11.97 6.41
N CYS A 53 6.04 11.50 5.27
CA CYS A 53 5.11 12.29 4.44
C CYS A 53 3.78 12.62 5.15
N ILE A 54 3.34 11.74 6.05
CA ILE A 54 2.10 11.93 6.83
C ILE A 54 2.39 12.80 8.07
N LEU A 55 3.54 12.60 8.74
CA LEU A 55 3.96 13.41 9.88
C LEU A 55 4.05 14.90 9.59
N ASP A 56 4.38 15.27 8.35
CA ASP A 56 4.50 16.67 7.92
C ASP A 56 3.16 17.42 7.96
N VAL A 57 2.02 16.72 7.96
CA VAL A 57 0.69 17.33 7.81
C VAL A 57 -0.32 16.88 8.85
N ALA A 58 -0.15 15.71 9.44
CA ALA A 58 -1.07 15.16 10.43
C ALA A 58 -0.90 15.85 11.80
N ARG A 59 -1.95 15.83 12.61
CA ARG A 59 -1.88 16.26 14.03
C ARG A 59 -1.08 15.27 14.87
N SER A 60 -1.36 13.98 14.68
CA SER A 60 -0.61 12.89 15.28
C SER A 60 -0.55 11.68 14.35
N VAL A 61 0.50 10.88 14.48
CA VAL A 61 0.68 9.65 13.71
C VAL A 61 0.95 8.50 14.66
N SER A 62 0.15 7.45 14.51
CA SER A 62 0.40 6.13 15.09
C SER A 62 0.60 5.12 13.96
N ALA A 63 1.33 4.03 14.22
CA ALA A 63 1.43 2.97 13.24
C ALA A 63 1.67 1.61 13.88
N CYS A 64 1.36 0.54 13.14
CA CYS A 64 1.71 -0.80 13.56
C CYS A 64 2.17 -1.68 12.41
N ASP A 65 2.96 -2.67 12.78
CA ASP A 65 3.32 -3.79 11.90
C ASP A 65 3.31 -5.09 12.71
N ILE A 66 2.93 -6.19 12.07
CA ILE A 66 2.89 -7.51 12.71
C ILE A 66 4.30 -8.07 12.92
N THR A 67 5.28 -7.63 12.14
CA THR A 67 6.67 -8.07 12.20
C THR A 67 7.43 -7.26 13.24
N PRO A 68 7.88 -7.86 14.37
CA PRO A 68 8.52 -7.12 15.46
C PRO A 68 9.74 -6.30 15.01
N GLU A 69 10.55 -6.84 14.11
CA GLU A 69 11.75 -6.18 13.61
C GLU A 69 11.43 -4.96 12.74
N MET A 70 10.34 -5.02 11.98
CA MET A 70 9.86 -3.87 11.18
C MET A 70 9.34 -2.78 12.11
N ALA A 71 8.46 -3.11 13.05
CA ALA A 71 7.95 -2.16 14.03
C ALA A 71 9.08 -1.50 14.84
N ALA A 72 10.08 -2.28 15.28
CA ALA A 72 11.25 -1.75 15.99
C ALA A 72 12.09 -0.82 15.10
N THR A 73 12.25 -1.15 13.81
CA THR A 73 12.97 -0.29 12.84
C THR A 73 12.22 1.02 12.61
N ALA A 74 10.90 0.97 12.43
CA ALA A 74 10.05 2.15 12.30
C ALA A 74 10.11 3.04 13.55
N SER A 75 10.03 2.43 14.75
CA SER A 75 10.14 3.15 16.02
C SER A 75 11.51 3.85 16.18
N LYS A 76 12.60 3.18 15.80
CA LYS A 76 13.94 3.78 15.81
C LYS A 76 14.06 4.93 14.81
N LEU A 77 13.49 4.77 13.61
CA LEU A 77 13.54 5.77 12.54
C LEU A 77 12.80 7.05 12.91
N LEU A 78 11.63 6.92 13.53
CA LEU A 78 10.73 8.05 13.78
C LEU A 78 10.84 8.62 15.20
N GLY A 79 11.39 7.83 16.14
CA GLY A 79 11.54 8.24 17.53
C GLY A 79 10.20 8.62 18.16
N HIS A 80 10.17 9.73 18.89
CA HIS A 80 8.98 10.24 19.58
C HIS A 80 7.96 10.93 18.65
N ARG A 81 8.23 11.02 17.35
CA ARG A 81 7.32 11.68 16.40
C ARG A 81 6.09 10.84 16.05
N ALA A 82 6.14 9.53 16.30
CA ALA A 82 5.02 8.61 16.06
C ALA A 82 4.93 7.53 17.14
N ASP A 83 3.71 7.09 17.46
CA ASP A 83 3.45 5.94 18.35
C ASP A 83 3.45 4.64 17.54
N ILE A 84 4.59 3.92 17.55
CA ILE A 84 4.75 2.69 16.77
C ILE A 84 4.61 1.47 17.68
N ARG A 85 3.71 0.55 17.31
CA ARG A 85 3.45 -0.68 18.06
C ARG A 85 3.56 -1.92 17.20
N CYS A 86 3.98 -3.04 17.80
CA CYS A 86 3.93 -4.34 17.15
C CYS A 86 2.56 -4.97 17.39
N SER A 87 1.75 -5.11 16.33
CA SER A 87 0.44 -5.76 16.43
C SER A 87 -0.08 -6.22 15.06
N ALA A 88 -0.98 -7.20 15.09
CA ALA A 88 -1.73 -7.60 13.92
C ALA A 88 -2.82 -6.56 13.58
N ALA A 89 -3.16 -6.46 12.30
CA ALA A 89 -4.20 -5.58 11.80
C ALA A 89 -5.60 -5.94 12.32
N GLU A 90 -5.81 -7.20 12.69
CA GLU A 90 -7.06 -7.75 13.18
C GLU A 90 -7.30 -7.46 14.69
N LYS A 91 -6.26 -6.96 15.39
CA LYS A 91 -6.35 -6.62 16.82
C LYS A 91 -5.29 -5.58 17.18
N MET A 92 -5.67 -4.33 17.16
CA MET A 92 -4.76 -3.20 17.34
C MET A 92 -4.89 -2.57 18.75
N PRO A 93 -3.77 -2.24 19.43
CA PRO A 93 -3.75 -1.89 20.85
C PRO A 93 -4.07 -0.40 21.11
N TRP A 94 -5.10 0.14 20.50
CA TRP A 94 -5.61 1.49 20.73
C TRP A 94 -7.08 1.48 21.14
N ASP A 95 -7.51 2.55 21.80
CA ASP A 95 -8.88 2.72 22.27
C ASP A 95 -9.86 2.94 21.12
N ASN A 96 -11.15 2.78 21.40
CA ASN A 96 -12.21 3.01 20.41
C ASN A 96 -12.24 4.48 19.99
N LYS A 97 -12.52 4.73 18.72
CA LYS A 97 -12.79 6.07 18.16
C LYS A 97 -11.66 7.08 18.43
N CYS A 98 -10.42 6.66 18.25
CA CYS A 98 -9.25 7.51 18.50
C CYS A 98 -8.59 8.05 17.22
N PHE A 99 -8.97 7.56 16.02
CA PHE A 99 -8.40 8.01 14.77
C PHE A 99 -9.44 8.62 13.81
N ASP A 100 -9.01 9.62 13.08
CA ASP A 100 -9.79 10.24 12.00
C ASP A 100 -9.55 9.53 10.67
N VAL A 101 -8.32 9.02 10.47
CA VAL A 101 -7.91 8.31 9.25
C VAL A 101 -7.13 7.06 9.63
N ILE A 102 -7.48 5.94 8.99
CA ILE A 102 -6.69 4.71 9.01
C ILE A 102 -6.16 4.46 7.59
N ILE A 103 -4.88 4.13 7.47
CA ILE A 103 -4.18 3.84 6.21
C ILE A 103 -3.81 2.35 6.19
N LEU A 104 -4.09 1.68 5.07
CA LEU A 104 -3.62 0.31 4.77
C LEU A 104 -3.10 0.26 3.34
N PHE A 105 -1.78 0.31 3.17
CA PHE A 105 -1.13 0.34 1.87
C PHE A 105 -0.40 -0.96 1.55
N GLU A 106 -0.72 -1.56 0.39
CA GLU A 106 -0.10 -2.77 -0.15
C GLU A 106 -0.04 -3.93 0.85
N ALA A 107 -1.03 -4.04 1.74
CA ALA A 107 -1.07 -5.05 2.79
C ALA A 107 -2.39 -5.82 2.88
N ILE A 108 -3.48 -5.32 2.29
CA ILE A 108 -4.81 -5.95 2.38
C ILE A 108 -4.79 -7.42 1.92
N TYR A 109 -3.95 -7.75 0.96
CA TYR A 109 -3.84 -9.10 0.41
C TYR A 109 -3.04 -10.08 1.29
N TYR A 110 -2.42 -9.60 2.38
CA TYR A 110 -1.75 -10.43 3.37
C TYR A 110 -2.61 -10.75 4.60
N LEU A 111 -3.73 -10.06 4.79
CA LEU A 111 -4.58 -10.21 5.97
C LEU A 111 -5.18 -11.62 6.02
N GLN A 112 -5.08 -12.26 7.17
CA GLN A 112 -5.59 -13.62 7.37
C GLN A 112 -7.10 -13.62 7.60
N ASP A 113 -7.61 -12.61 8.32
CA ASP A 113 -9.03 -12.39 8.56
C ASP A 113 -9.42 -10.96 8.19
N ILE A 114 -9.87 -10.79 6.96
CA ILE A 114 -10.30 -9.51 6.43
C ILE A 114 -11.52 -8.95 7.18
N ASN A 115 -12.41 -9.82 7.68
CA ASN A 115 -13.59 -9.39 8.42
C ASN A 115 -13.20 -8.80 9.78
N ALA A 116 -12.29 -9.47 10.49
CA ALA A 116 -11.75 -8.97 11.77
C ALA A 116 -11.05 -7.63 11.56
N PHE A 117 -10.28 -7.44 10.48
CA PHE A 117 -9.66 -6.16 10.16
C PHE A 117 -10.70 -5.04 9.97
N PHE A 118 -11.74 -5.25 9.17
CA PHE A 118 -12.77 -4.22 8.96
C PHE A 118 -13.55 -3.89 10.23
N LEU A 119 -13.82 -4.88 11.08
CA LEU A 119 -14.43 -4.65 12.39
C LEU A 119 -13.53 -3.79 13.28
N GLU A 120 -12.24 -4.09 13.30
CA GLU A 120 -11.24 -3.38 14.09
C GLU A 120 -11.03 -1.95 13.57
N ALA A 121 -10.94 -1.76 12.25
CA ALA A 121 -10.85 -0.44 11.64
C ALA A 121 -12.07 0.43 12.01
N LYS A 122 -13.28 -0.13 11.94
CA LYS A 122 -14.51 0.60 12.37
C LYS A 122 -14.53 0.90 13.87
N ARG A 123 -13.99 0.02 14.71
CA ARG A 123 -13.86 0.26 16.15
C ARG A 123 -12.98 1.47 16.46
N LEU A 124 -11.87 1.58 15.73
CA LEU A 124 -10.84 2.61 15.94
C LEU A 124 -11.21 3.95 15.30
N LEU A 125 -11.98 3.96 14.21
CA LEU A 125 -12.37 5.19 13.52
C LEU A 125 -13.40 5.98 14.33
N ARG A 126 -13.22 7.29 14.37
CA ARG A 126 -14.24 8.25 14.81
C ARG A 126 -15.42 8.28 13.84
N PRO A 127 -16.59 8.80 14.27
CA PRO A 127 -17.66 9.11 13.33
C PRO A 127 -17.16 10.01 12.18
N ASN A 128 -17.54 9.69 10.95
CA ASN A 128 -17.06 10.32 9.71
C ASN A 128 -15.56 10.09 9.41
N GLY A 129 -14.92 9.19 10.13
CA GLY A 129 -13.53 8.78 9.84
C GLY A 129 -13.43 8.02 8.52
N LYS A 130 -12.20 7.90 8.02
CA LYS A 130 -11.89 7.31 6.71
C LYS A 130 -10.90 6.18 6.84
N LEU A 131 -11.12 5.09 6.09
CA LEU A 131 -10.13 4.06 5.85
C LEU A 131 -9.60 4.22 4.42
N LEU A 132 -8.29 4.43 4.28
CA LEU A 132 -7.59 4.60 3.01
C LEU A 132 -6.88 3.30 2.65
N ILE A 133 -7.30 2.65 1.59
CA ILE A 133 -6.69 1.41 1.10
C ILE A 133 -6.03 1.68 -0.24
N VAL A 134 -4.78 1.24 -0.39
CA VAL A 134 -4.12 1.13 -1.71
C VAL A 134 -3.64 -0.30 -1.88
N THR A 135 -3.95 -0.87 -3.03
CA THR A 135 -3.58 -2.25 -3.36
C THR A 135 -3.17 -2.38 -4.81
N CYS A 136 -2.35 -3.37 -5.11
CA CYS A 136 -2.08 -3.75 -6.49
C CYS A 136 -3.34 -4.33 -7.14
N ASN A 137 -3.49 -4.08 -8.43
CA ASN A 137 -4.66 -4.46 -9.22
C ASN A 137 -4.46 -5.85 -9.84
N LYS A 138 -5.26 -6.84 -9.40
CA LYS A 138 -5.18 -8.20 -9.94
C LYS A 138 -5.77 -8.37 -11.35
N ASP A 139 -6.55 -7.40 -11.83
CA ASP A 139 -7.19 -7.47 -13.16
C ASP A 139 -6.20 -7.30 -14.32
N LEU A 140 -4.94 -7.00 -13.99
CA LEU A 140 -3.88 -6.88 -15.00
C LEU A 140 -3.53 -8.24 -15.60
N TRP A 141 -3.37 -8.28 -16.92
CA TRP A 141 -2.97 -9.50 -17.63
C TRP A 141 -1.59 -10.03 -17.23
N ASP A 142 -0.69 -9.17 -16.74
CA ASP A 142 0.67 -9.50 -16.27
C ASP A 142 0.78 -9.44 -14.74
N PHE A 143 -0.34 -9.58 -14.03
CA PHE A 143 -0.38 -9.64 -12.59
C PHE A 143 0.43 -10.84 -12.07
N ASN A 144 1.23 -10.59 -11.02
CA ASN A 144 2.02 -11.63 -10.37
C ASN A 144 1.79 -11.56 -8.86
N SER A 145 1.39 -12.69 -8.27
CA SER A 145 1.09 -12.78 -6.85
C SER A 145 2.36 -12.87 -6.00
N SER A 146 2.32 -12.26 -4.81
CA SER A 146 3.32 -12.47 -3.76
C SER A 146 3.12 -13.86 -3.12
N PRO A 147 4.20 -14.55 -2.69
CA PRO A 147 4.12 -15.89 -2.12
C PRO A 147 3.32 -15.98 -0.81
N PHE A 148 3.16 -14.88 -0.07
CA PHE A 148 2.45 -14.86 1.21
C PHE A 148 1.05 -14.29 1.13
N ALA A 149 0.60 -13.91 -0.06
CA ALA A 149 -0.72 -13.33 -0.23
C ALA A 149 -1.83 -14.38 -0.03
N VAL A 150 -2.86 -13.97 0.69
CA VAL A 150 -4.07 -14.75 0.91
C VAL A 150 -5.05 -14.51 -0.22
N GLN A 151 -5.35 -13.25 -0.52
CA GLN A 151 -6.31 -12.88 -1.57
C GLN A 151 -6.02 -11.52 -2.14
N TYR A 152 -5.94 -11.42 -3.47
CA TYR A 152 -5.88 -10.16 -4.20
C TYR A 152 -7.25 -9.71 -4.69
N TYR A 153 -7.38 -8.41 -4.90
CA TYR A 153 -8.63 -7.77 -5.31
C TYR A 153 -8.45 -6.99 -6.61
N GLY A 154 -9.45 -7.07 -7.48
CA GLY A 154 -9.67 -6.14 -8.57
C GLY A 154 -10.59 -4.99 -8.11
N VAL A 155 -10.95 -4.12 -9.06
CA VAL A 155 -11.82 -2.97 -8.77
C VAL A 155 -13.18 -3.40 -8.22
N VAL A 156 -13.81 -4.38 -8.86
CA VAL A 156 -15.16 -4.86 -8.48
C VAL A 156 -15.13 -5.51 -7.12
N GLU A 157 -14.19 -6.44 -6.92
CA GLU A 157 -14.14 -7.17 -5.64
C GLU A 157 -13.78 -6.27 -4.46
N LEU A 158 -12.90 -5.28 -4.65
CA LEU A 158 -12.58 -4.33 -3.58
C LEU A 158 -13.78 -3.44 -3.26
N HIS A 159 -14.52 -2.98 -4.27
CA HIS A 159 -15.75 -2.23 -4.08
C HIS A 159 -16.76 -3.03 -3.25
N ASP A 160 -17.04 -4.27 -3.67
CA ASP A 160 -18.05 -5.12 -3.02
C ASP A 160 -17.61 -5.52 -1.60
N LEU A 161 -16.32 -5.80 -1.41
CA LEU A 161 -15.75 -6.06 -0.09
C LEU A 161 -16.02 -4.91 0.88
N VAL A 162 -15.71 -3.68 0.49
CA VAL A 162 -15.90 -2.48 1.32
C VAL A 162 -17.38 -2.24 1.61
N LYS A 163 -18.25 -2.38 0.59
CA LYS A 163 -19.72 -2.27 0.73
C LYS A 163 -20.30 -3.30 1.69
N ASN A 164 -19.87 -4.56 1.58
CA ASN A 164 -20.33 -5.65 2.44
C ASN A 164 -19.95 -5.43 3.93
N HIS A 165 -18.90 -4.62 4.18
CA HIS A 165 -18.54 -4.21 5.54
C HIS A 165 -19.22 -2.92 6.00
N GLY A 166 -20.20 -2.39 5.24
CA GLY A 166 -20.99 -1.22 5.61
C GLY A 166 -20.23 0.11 5.53
N LEU A 167 -19.24 0.19 4.64
CA LEU A 167 -18.52 1.42 4.31
C LEU A 167 -18.88 1.86 2.88
N ASP A 168 -18.71 3.16 2.60
CA ASP A 168 -18.93 3.71 1.27
C ASP A 168 -17.60 3.84 0.51
N PRO A 169 -17.37 3.03 -0.55
CA PRO A 169 -16.12 3.03 -1.31
C PRO A 169 -16.10 4.13 -2.38
N HIS A 170 -15.09 4.99 -2.34
CA HIS A 170 -14.74 5.92 -3.41
C HIS A 170 -13.43 5.44 -4.05
N LEU A 171 -13.54 4.91 -5.27
CA LEU A 171 -12.43 4.26 -5.96
C LEU A 171 -11.74 5.19 -6.94
N SER A 172 -10.42 5.07 -7.01
CA SER A 172 -9.56 5.70 -8.01
C SER A 172 -8.51 4.71 -8.46
N VAL A 173 -7.87 4.97 -9.60
CA VAL A 173 -6.79 4.14 -10.13
C VAL A 173 -5.55 4.99 -10.40
N GLY A 174 -4.38 4.40 -10.23
CA GLY A 174 -3.11 5.08 -10.42
C GLY A 174 -2.05 4.23 -11.12
N SER A 175 -0.96 4.88 -11.49
CA SER A 175 0.16 4.20 -12.17
C SER A 175 -0.26 3.54 -13.48
N PRO A 176 -0.67 4.31 -14.52
CA PRO A 176 -1.13 3.75 -15.79
C PRO A 176 -0.03 2.97 -16.50
N ILE A 177 -0.40 1.81 -17.08
CA ILE A 177 0.53 0.92 -17.77
C ILE A 177 1.11 1.52 -19.06
N GLY A 178 0.36 2.39 -19.73
CA GLY A 178 0.70 2.95 -21.04
C GLY A 178 1.81 4.01 -21.03
N LYS A 179 2.11 4.61 -19.90
CA LYS A 179 3.19 5.61 -19.74
C LYS A 179 4.59 4.99 -19.63
N SER A 180 4.69 3.68 -19.48
CA SER A 180 5.98 2.98 -19.58
C SER A 180 6.45 2.97 -21.04
N GLY A 181 7.69 3.45 -21.29
CA GLY A 181 8.24 3.60 -22.66
C GLY A 181 8.16 2.32 -23.49
N ILE A 182 8.20 2.47 -24.84
CA ILE A 182 8.12 1.39 -25.86
C ILE A 182 9.01 0.19 -25.49
N ARG A 183 10.17 0.44 -24.89
CA ARG A 183 11.12 -0.58 -24.43
C ARG A 183 10.52 -1.49 -23.35
N GLN A 184 9.75 -0.96 -22.40
CA GLN A 184 9.11 -1.75 -21.34
C GLN A 184 7.93 -2.57 -21.90
N ARG A 185 7.19 -2.03 -22.87
CA ARG A 185 6.13 -2.77 -23.58
C ARG A 185 6.66 -4.02 -24.29
N LEU A 186 7.82 -3.90 -24.96
CA LEU A 186 8.47 -5.01 -25.67
C LEU A 186 9.09 -6.04 -24.71
N LEU A 187 9.52 -5.62 -23.51
CA LEU A 187 10.16 -6.51 -22.53
C LEU A 187 9.16 -7.22 -21.59
N ARG A 188 7.90 -6.77 -21.52
CA ARG A 188 6.86 -7.40 -20.70
C ARG A 188 6.61 -8.88 -21.02
N PRO A 189 6.41 -9.30 -22.28
CA PRO A 189 6.25 -10.71 -22.60
C PRO A 189 7.50 -11.54 -22.27
N ILE A 190 8.69 -10.95 -22.41
CA ILE A 190 9.96 -11.60 -22.01
C ILE A 190 10.01 -11.80 -20.51
N LYS A 191 9.55 -10.82 -19.71
CA LYS A 191 9.44 -10.95 -18.25
C LYS A 191 8.51 -12.08 -17.85
N ALA A 192 7.32 -12.12 -18.44
CA ALA A 192 6.33 -13.18 -18.18
C ALA A 192 6.89 -14.56 -18.56
N ALA A 193 7.56 -14.69 -19.69
CA ALA A 193 8.17 -15.94 -20.12
C ALA A 193 9.33 -16.38 -19.20
N VAL A 194 10.21 -15.48 -18.81
CA VAL A 194 11.34 -15.78 -17.88
C VAL A 194 10.83 -16.16 -16.50
N SER A 195 9.76 -15.53 -16.01
CA SER A 195 9.12 -15.88 -14.73
C SER A 195 8.43 -17.23 -14.81
N ASN A 196 7.63 -17.48 -15.85
CA ASN A 196 6.84 -18.70 -15.99
C ASN A 196 7.67 -19.94 -16.35
N LEU A 197 8.79 -19.75 -17.05
CA LEU A 197 9.69 -20.85 -17.46
C LEU A 197 10.80 -21.14 -16.43
N GLY A 198 10.82 -20.45 -15.30
CA GLY A 198 11.85 -20.65 -14.26
C GLY A 198 13.28 -20.32 -14.70
N LEU A 199 13.45 -19.55 -15.80
CA LEU A 199 14.75 -19.19 -16.38
C LEU A 199 15.47 -18.06 -15.61
N MET A 200 15.14 -17.88 -14.34
CA MET A 200 15.83 -16.90 -13.49
C MET A 200 17.29 -17.33 -13.26
N PRO A 201 18.27 -16.43 -13.51
CA PRO A 201 19.67 -16.72 -13.23
C PRO A 201 19.86 -17.16 -11.78
N ARG A 202 20.56 -18.26 -11.58
CA ARG A 202 20.83 -18.80 -10.22
C ARG A 202 21.83 -17.94 -9.43
N THR A 203 22.63 -17.11 -10.10
CA THR A 203 23.63 -16.26 -9.45
C THR A 203 23.08 -14.85 -9.16
N MET A 204 23.48 -14.24 -8.05
CA MET A 204 23.12 -12.86 -7.68
C MET A 204 23.56 -11.84 -8.74
N ARG A 205 24.74 -12.03 -9.37
CA ARG A 205 25.23 -11.16 -10.46
C ARG A 205 24.35 -11.27 -11.71
N GLY A 206 23.95 -12.48 -12.07
CA GLY A 206 23.03 -12.69 -13.20
C GLY A 206 21.64 -12.11 -12.95
N LYS A 207 21.10 -12.24 -11.74
CA LYS A 207 19.83 -11.60 -11.31
C LYS A 207 19.92 -10.08 -11.40
N LYS A 208 21.02 -9.46 -10.92
CA LYS A 208 21.25 -8.00 -11.00
C LYS A 208 21.37 -7.54 -12.45
N LEU A 209 22.11 -8.25 -13.30
CA LEU A 209 22.26 -7.91 -14.70
C LEU A 209 20.91 -8.00 -15.45
N LEU A 210 20.16 -9.08 -15.24
CA LEU A 210 18.82 -9.23 -15.82
C LEU A 210 17.88 -8.13 -15.33
N LYS A 211 17.92 -7.80 -14.05
CA LYS A 211 17.12 -6.74 -13.46
C LYS A 211 17.43 -5.37 -14.10
N ARG A 212 18.71 -5.04 -14.31
CA ARG A 212 19.14 -3.81 -15.00
C ARG A 212 18.74 -3.77 -16.48
N LEU A 213 18.88 -4.89 -17.20
CA LEU A 213 18.47 -4.97 -18.61
C LEU A 213 16.96 -4.81 -18.79
N VAL A 214 16.19 -5.42 -17.88
CA VAL A 214 14.73 -5.47 -17.95
C VAL A 214 14.07 -4.21 -17.38
N PHE A 215 14.59 -3.69 -16.26
CA PHE A 215 13.96 -2.58 -15.51
C PHE A 215 14.66 -1.22 -15.69
N GLY A 216 15.84 -1.18 -16.28
CA GLY A 216 16.64 0.03 -16.44
C GLY A 216 17.52 0.32 -15.21
N SER A 217 17.81 1.60 -14.95
CA SER A 217 18.60 2.01 -13.81
C SER A 217 17.89 1.67 -12.50
N LEU A 218 18.60 1.02 -11.60
CA LEU A 218 18.15 0.78 -10.23
C LEU A 218 18.77 1.84 -9.32
N GLN A 219 18.05 2.22 -8.30
CA GLN A 219 18.48 3.13 -7.26
C GLN A 219 18.17 2.55 -5.89
N SER A 220 18.76 3.10 -4.86
CA SER A 220 18.52 2.67 -3.49
C SER A 220 17.17 3.18 -3.01
N MET A 221 16.37 2.31 -2.41
CA MET A 221 15.13 2.72 -1.74
C MET A 221 15.47 3.65 -0.56
N PRO A 222 14.89 4.86 -0.50
CA PRO A 222 15.21 5.82 0.55
C PRO A 222 14.82 5.30 1.94
N THR A 223 15.57 5.68 2.96
CA THR A 223 15.26 5.36 4.36
C THR A 223 13.98 6.06 4.82
N GLN A 224 13.79 7.29 4.39
CA GLN A 224 12.54 8.04 4.52
C GLN A 224 12.14 8.55 3.14
N LEU A 225 10.90 8.27 2.77
CA LEU A 225 10.32 8.78 1.54
C LEU A 225 10.01 10.27 1.70
N SER A 226 10.31 11.03 0.64
CA SER A 226 9.97 12.43 0.50
C SER A 226 9.08 12.65 -0.72
N MET A 227 8.21 13.66 -0.66
CA MET A 227 7.41 14.06 -1.82
C MET A 227 8.26 14.60 -2.99
N SER A 228 9.55 14.91 -2.76
CA SER A 228 10.52 15.30 -3.78
C SER A 228 11.22 14.14 -4.50
N ASP A 229 11.08 12.89 -4.02
CA ASP A 229 11.78 11.71 -4.58
C ASP A 229 11.24 11.31 -5.96
N ALA A 230 9.99 11.70 -6.26
CA ALA A 230 9.38 11.50 -7.57
C ALA A 230 8.21 12.48 -7.80
N PRO A 231 7.80 12.72 -9.06
CA PRO A 231 6.61 13.50 -9.36
C PRO A 231 5.35 12.85 -8.76
N PHE A 232 4.51 13.65 -8.10
CA PHE A 232 3.18 13.22 -7.67
C PHE A 232 2.20 13.35 -8.84
N GLU A 233 1.50 12.26 -9.12
CA GLU A 233 0.37 12.22 -10.06
C GLU A 233 -0.87 11.77 -9.27
N ALA A 234 -1.90 12.61 -9.23
CA ALA A 234 -3.13 12.25 -8.51
C ALA A 234 -3.80 11.02 -9.14
N PRO A 235 -4.28 10.05 -8.35
CA PRO A 235 -5.06 8.94 -8.88
C PRO A 235 -6.34 9.42 -9.57
N GLU A 236 -6.69 8.76 -10.68
CA GLU A 236 -7.86 9.10 -11.50
C GLU A 236 -9.12 8.45 -10.90
N PRO A 237 -10.15 9.25 -10.51
CA PRO A 237 -11.41 8.68 -10.02
C PRO A 237 -12.07 7.80 -11.08
N ILE A 238 -12.69 6.69 -10.65
CA ILE A 238 -13.50 5.83 -11.51
C ILE A 238 -14.98 5.97 -11.18
N SER A 239 -15.79 6.19 -12.23
CA SER A 239 -17.24 6.32 -12.11
C SER A 239 -17.98 4.99 -12.35
N LEU A 240 -17.38 4.07 -13.10
CA LEU A 240 -17.94 2.76 -13.40
C LEU A 240 -17.18 1.67 -12.66
N ILE A 241 -17.89 0.88 -11.87
CA ILE A 241 -17.33 -0.26 -11.16
C ILE A 241 -17.26 -1.46 -12.11
N GLN A 242 -16.12 -1.60 -12.74
CA GLN A 242 -15.80 -2.68 -13.69
C GLN A 242 -14.33 -3.04 -13.59
N PRO A 243 -13.88 -4.23 -14.07
CA PRO A 243 -12.48 -4.61 -14.06
C PRO A 243 -11.61 -3.57 -14.78
N ASN A 244 -10.54 -3.12 -14.13
CA ASN A 244 -9.58 -2.17 -14.70
C ASN A 244 -8.32 -2.92 -15.15
N ARG A 245 -7.97 -2.83 -16.43
CA ARG A 245 -6.81 -3.51 -17.02
C ARG A 245 -5.70 -2.55 -17.48
N THR A 246 -5.77 -1.31 -17.05
CA THR A 246 -4.90 -0.23 -17.54
C THR A 246 -4.06 0.43 -16.46
N HIS A 247 -4.32 0.18 -15.18
CA HIS A 247 -3.62 0.79 -14.05
C HIS A 247 -3.12 -0.25 -13.05
N GLN A 248 -1.96 0.00 -12.46
CA GLN A 248 -1.29 -0.95 -11.56
C GLN A 248 -1.86 -0.96 -10.15
N ASN A 249 -2.35 0.18 -9.67
CA ASN A 249 -2.84 0.33 -8.31
C ASN A 249 -4.30 0.78 -8.28
N ILE A 250 -5.04 0.25 -7.32
CA ILE A 250 -6.38 0.68 -6.95
C ILE A 250 -6.27 1.44 -5.63
N PHE A 251 -6.91 2.60 -5.57
CA PHE A 251 -7.04 3.46 -4.40
C PHE A 251 -8.50 3.45 -3.96
N CYS A 252 -8.76 3.20 -2.69
CA CYS A 252 -10.11 3.20 -2.15
C CYS A 252 -10.15 4.06 -0.87
N GLU A 253 -10.91 5.16 -0.93
CA GLU A 253 -11.31 5.90 0.25
C GLU A 253 -12.63 5.32 0.75
N CYS A 254 -12.60 4.60 1.87
CA CYS A 254 -13.77 4.02 2.49
C CYS A 254 -14.28 4.97 3.57
N ARG A 255 -15.53 5.44 3.47
CA ARG A 255 -16.13 6.37 4.43
C ARG A 255 -17.08 5.63 5.35
N THR A 256 -17.04 5.95 6.64
CA THR A 256 -18.08 5.53 7.58
C THR A 256 -19.33 6.35 7.31
N HIS A 257 -20.49 5.68 7.23
CA HIS A 257 -21.76 6.43 7.24
C HIS A 257 -21.86 7.17 8.58
N GLY A 258 -21.96 8.49 8.54
CA GLY A 258 -22.41 9.26 9.69
C GLY A 258 -23.77 8.70 10.11
N LEU A 259 -23.99 8.51 11.41
CA LEU A 259 -25.33 8.26 11.91
C LEU A 259 -26.20 9.41 11.42
N THR A 260 -26.95 9.19 10.33
CA THR A 260 -28.06 10.06 10.00
C THR A 260 -29.02 9.87 11.18
N SER A 261 -29.04 10.86 12.08
CA SER A 261 -30.03 10.94 13.12
C SER A 261 -31.40 10.95 12.39
N ILE A 262 -32.05 9.79 12.39
CA ILE A 262 -33.47 9.70 12.09
C ILE A 262 -34.14 10.29 13.35
N PHE A 263 -34.47 11.56 13.28
CA PHE A 263 -35.45 12.20 14.15
C PHE A 263 -36.75 12.38 13.36
#